data_3a0d2fae04a386318d6905682bcbd2ee
#
_entry.id   3a0d2fae04a386318d6905682bcbd2ee
#
_cell.length_a   1.000
_cell.length_b   1.000
_cell.length_c   1.000
_cell.angle_alpha   90.00
_cell.angle_beta   90.00
_cell.angle_gamma   90.00
#
_symmetry.space_group_name_H-M   'P 1'
#
loop_
_entity.id
_entity.type
_entity.pdbx_description
1 polymer ?
#
loop_
_entity_poly.entity_id
_entity_poly.type
_entity_poly.pdbx_seq_one_letter_code
_entity_poly.pdbx_strand_id
1 'polypeptide(L)'
;MLTLGFDTSNYTTSVAAFDGVGGKNCSRLLDVKPGELGLRQSDALFAHIKRLPELVDALCASVNIGNVTAIGVSTRPRAVEGSYMPCFLAGWSQASCLAKILNVPLYEFSHQQGHIAASLWSAGRLELMQTTHLAWHLSGGTTELLLVTPDGKTVRAEKLGGTSDISAGQLIDRTGKLLGLPFPAGKAVDALSRESDCKERYRVKLNGLEFSFSGIQNLSLIHISEPTR
;
A
#
# COMPACT_ATOMS: atom_id res chain seq x y z
N MET A 1 -12.97 -13.26 19.17
CA MET A 1 -13.42 -13.06 17.77
C MET A 1 -12.16 -12.95 16.94
N LEU A 2 -12.00 -13.75 15.89
CA LEU A 2 -10.83 -13.71 15.02
C LEU A 2 -11.29 -13.48 13.58
N THR A 3 -10.69 -12.54 12.87
CA THR A 3 -10.91 -12.31 11.45
C THR A 3 -9.66 -12.64 10.65
N LEU A 4 -9.83 -13.23 9.48
CA LEU A 4 -8.75 -13.43 8.53
C LEU A 4 -8.82 -12.35 7.45
N GLY A 5 -7.65 -11.89 6.99
CA GLY A 5 -7.51 -10.91 5.91
C GLY A 5 -6.64 -11.44 4.78
N PHE A 6 -7.04 -11.17 3.53
CA PHE A 6 -6.29 -11.54 2.32
C PHE A 6 -6.08 -10.30 1.45
N ASP A 7 -4.84 -10.08 1.04
CA ASP A 7 -4.49 -9.06 0.05
C ASP A 7 -3.46 -9.61 -0.93
N THR A 8 -3.80 -9.56 -2.21
CA THR A 8 -2.93 -9.98 -3.32
C THR A 8 -2.77 -8.84 -4.32
N SER A 9 -2.65 -7.62 -3.79
CA SER A 9 -2.42 -6.43 -4.60
C SER A 9 -1.00 -6.40 -5.15
N ASN A 10 -0.89 -6.17 -6.43
CA ASN A 10 0.33 -5.87 -7.17
C ASN A 10 1.55 -6.77 -6.83
N TYR A 11 2.46 -6.34 -5.93
CA TYR A 11 3.74 -7.03 -5.69
C TYR A 11 3.84 -7.75 -4.35
N THR A 12 2.83 -7.71 -3.51
CA THR A 12 2.88 -8.34 -2.19
C THR A 12 1.72 -9.31 -2.01
N THR A 13 2.04 -10.57 -1.70
CA THR A 13 1.05 -11.51 -1.18
C THR A 13 0.98 -11.34 0.33
N SER A 14 -0.20 -11.16 0.88
CA SER A 14 -0.40 -10.94 2.33
C SER A 14 -1.60 -11.70 2.84
N VAL A 15 -1.43 -12.35 3.99
CA VAL A 15 -2.50 -12.94 4.79
C VAL A 15 -2.33 -12.50 6.24
N ALA A 16 -3.43 -12.23 6.92
CA ALA A 16 -3.40 -11.74 8.29
C ALA A 16 -4.50 -12.36 9.13
N ALA A 17 -4.28 -12.40 10.44
CA ALA A 17 -5.28 -12.67 11.43
C ALA A 17 -5.37 -11.50 12.41
N PHE A 18 -6.58 -11.08 12.78
CA PHE A 18 -6.84 -9.95 13.66
C PHE A 18 -7.95 -10.29 14.65
N ASP A 19 -7.73 -10.04 15.94
CA ASP A 19 -8.67 -10.39 17.03
C ASP A 19 -9.52 -9.22 17.52
N GLY A 20 -9.36 -8.04 16.92
CA GLY A 20 -10.01 -6.79 17.30
C GLY A 20 -9.09 -5.83 18.08
N VAL A 21 -7.99 -6.32 18.62
CA VAL A 21 -7.00 -5.53 19.38
C VAL A 21 -5.63 -5.61 18.72
N GLY A 22 -5.19 -6.81 18.41
CA GLY A 22 -3.92 -7.09 17.78
C GLY A 22 -4.04 -8.09 16.65
N GLY A 23 -2.94 -8.29 15.93
CA GLY A 23 -2.95 -9.22 14.82
C GLY A 23 -1.57 -9.66 14.38
N LYS A 24 -1.57 -10.68 13.54
CA LYS A 24 -0.38 -11.20 12.87
C LYS A 24 -0.55 -11.06 11.38
N ASN A 25 0.45 -10.51 10.73
CA ASN A 25 0.53 -10.44 9.27
C ASN A 25 1.69 -11.32 8.78
N CYS A 26 1.42 -12.16 7.80
CA CYS A 26 2.40 -12.92 7.04
C CYS A 26 2.37 -12.38 5.61
N SER A 27 3.47 -11.82 5.14
CA SER A 27 3.54 -11.22 3.79
C SER A 27 4.86 -11.48 3.11
N ARG A 28 4.85 -11.51 1.78
CA ARG A 28 6.05 -11.67 0.98
C ARG A 28 5.93 -10.93 -0.34
N LEU A 29 6.97 -10.20 -0.71
CA LEU A 29 7.08 -9.56 -2.03
C LEU A 29 7.19 -10.62 -3.13
N LEU A 30 6.60 -10.37 -4.27
CA LEU A 30 6.81 -11.15 -5.48
C LEU A 30 8.21 -10.89 -6.03
N ASP A 31 8.82 -11.94 -6.57
CA ASP A 31 10.14 -11.83 -7.19
C ASP A 31 9.99 -11.16 -8.56
N VAL A 32 10.63 -10.02 -8.74
CA VAL A 32 10.76 -9.34 -10.04
C VAL A 32 12.16 -9.62 -10.56
N LYS A 33 12.26 -10.05 -11.82
CA LYS A 33 13.57 -10.34 -12.42
C LYS A 33 14.42 -9.06 -12.51
N PRO A 34 15.73 -9.17 -12.32
CA PRO A 34 16.63 -8.04 -12.52
C PRO A 34 16.45 -7.41 -13.91
N GLY A 35 16.25 -6.10 -13.94
CA GLY A 35 16.05 -5.33 -15.18
C GLY A 35 14.61 -5.19 -15.65
N GLU A 36 13.66 -5.91 -15.07
CA GLU A 36 12.23 -5.71 -15.34
C GLU A 36 11.66 -4.58 -14.49
N LEU A 37 10.77 -3.77 -15.07
CA LEU A 37 10.10 -2.65 -14.40
C LEU A 37 8.83 -3.09 -13.64
N GLY A 38 8.52 -4.40 -13.64
CA GLY A 38 7.34 -4.94 -12.98
C GLY A 38 6.97 -6.34 -13.49
N LEU A 39 5.86 -6.88 -12.98
CA LEU A 39 5.29 -8.15 -13.38
C LEU A 39 4.06 -7.93 -14.28
N ARG A 40 3.89 -8.80 -15.28
CA ARG A 40 2.60 -8.91 -15.98
C ARG A 40 1.54 -9.38 -14.99
N GLN A 41 0.30 -8.92 -15.15
CA GLN A 41 -0.78 -9.27 -14.24
C GLN A 41 -1.05 -10.78 -14.14
N SER A 42 -0.88 -11.53 -15.25
CA SER A 42 -0.96 -12.99 -15.27
C SER A 42 0.13 -13.64 -14.41
N ASP A 43 1.35 -13.12 -14.50
CA ASP A 43 2.50 -13.66 -13.76
C ASP A 43 2.37 -13.34 -12.26
N ALA A 44 1.88 -12.14 -11.94
CA ALA A 44 1.55 -11.75 -10.57
C ALA A 44 0.45 -12.65 -9.99
N LEU A 45 -0.65 -12.86 -10.72
CA LEU A 45 -1.73 -13.76 -10.31
C LEU A 45 -1.20 -15.16 -10.01
N PHE A 46 -0.42 -15.74 -10.94
CA PHE A 46 0.17 -17.07 -10.76
C PHE A 46 1.12 -17.14 -9.56
N ALA A 47 1.95 -16.12 -9.37
CA ALA A 47 2.87 -16.05 -8.24
C ALA A 47 2.12 -15.95 -6.90
N HIS A 48 1.04 -15.16 -6.82
CA HIS A 48 0.18 -15.07 -5.65
C HIS A 48 -0.45 -16.42 -5.29
N ILE A 49 -1.01 -17.13 -6.30
CA ILE A 49 -1.60 -18.46 -6.09
C ILE A 49 -0.59 -19.42 -5.47
N LYS A 50 0.65 -19.42 -5.95
CA LYS A 50 1.71 -20.30 -5.41
C LYS A 50 2.12 -19.95 -3.98
N ARG A 51 2.08 -18.67 -3.61
CA ARG A 51 2.55 -18.20 -2.30
C ARG A 51 1.52 -18.24 -1.20
N LEU A 52 0.24 -18.11 -1.54
CA LEU A 52 -0.84 -18.08 -0.56
C LEU A 52 -0.80 -19.27 0.40
N PRO A 53 -0.65 -20.54 -0.04
CA PRO A 53 -0.57 -21.68 0.88
C PRO A 53 0.57 -21.56 1.90
N GLU A 54 1.78 -21.18 1.45
CA GLU A 54 2.95 -21.01 2.33
C GLU A 54 2.72 -19.95 3.41
N LEU A 55 2.05 -18.84 3.05
CA LEU A 55 1.76 -17.77 4.00
C LEU A 55 0.62 -18.13 4.94
N VAL A 56 -0.37 -18.88 4.47
CA VAL A 56 -1.42 -19.44 5.33
C VAL A 56 -0.83 -20.39 6.33
N ASP A 57 0.07 -21.31 5.93
CA ASP A 57 0.76 -22.23 6.83
C ASP A 57 1.56 -21.47 7.90
N ALA A 58 2.31 -20.44 7.49
CA ALA A 58 3.06 -19.60 8.42
C ALA A 58 2.14 -18.84 9.39
N LEU A 59 0.99 -18.37 8.95
CA LEU A 59 -0.01 -17.74 9.80
C LEU A 59 -0.58 -18.74 10.79
N CYS A 60 -0.98 -19.94 10.34
CA CYS A 60 -1.54 -21.01 11.18
C CYS A 60 -0.54 -21.50 12.24
N ALA A 61 0.75 -21.51 11.92
CA ALA A 61 1.80 -21.85 12.87
C ALA A 61 2.00 -20.78 13.96
N SER A 62 1.58 -19.54 13.72
CA SER A 62 1.79 -18.40 14.63
C SER A 62 0.55 -17.96 15.38
N VAL A 63 -0.65 -18.33 14.94
CA VAL A 63 -1.94 -17.93 15.52
C VAL A 63 -2.89 -19.12 15.55
N ASN A 64 -3.60 -19.31 16.68
CA ASN A 64 -4.68 -20.28 16.74
C ASN A 64 -5.90 -19.80 15.93
N ILE A 65 -6.12 -20.38 14.77
CA ILE A 65 -7.22 -20.02 13.86
C ILE A 65 -8.54 -20.75 14.12
N GLY A 66 -8.66 -21.51 15.22
CA GLY A 66 -9.82 -22.36 15.49
C GLY A 66 -11.16 -21.64 15.67
N ASN A 67 -11.20 -20.32 15.70
CA ASN A 67 -12.41 -19.54 15.98
C ASN A 67 -12.55 -18.32 15.05
N VAL A 68 -12.36 -18.53 13.76
CA VAL A 68 -12.57 -17.50 12.73
C VAL A 68 -14.06 -17.17 12.64
N THR A 69 -14.38 -15.89 12.73
CA THR A 69 -15.76 -15.37 12.70
C THR A 69 -16.07 -14.54 11.46
N ALA A 70 -15.08 -14.13 10.71
CA ALA A 70 -15.25 -13.40 9.45
C ALA A 70 -13.97 -13.46 8.60
N ILE A 71 -14.11 -13.23 7.30
CA ILE A 71 -12.99 -13.10 6.38
C ILE A 71 -13.14 -11.77 5.62
N GLY A 72 -12.03 -11.02 5.53
CA GLY A 72 -11.92 -9.82 4.72
C GLY A 72 -10.96 -10.04 3.55
N VAL A 73 -11.26 -9.45 2.39
CA VAL A 73 -10.38 -9.57 1.22
C VAL A 73 -10.40 -8.29 0.39
N SER A 74 -9.24 -7.87 -0.08
CA SER A 74 -9.16 -6.83 -1.11
C SER A 74 -9.43 -7.44 -2.48
N THR A 75 -10.34 -6.80 -3.25
CA THR A 75 -10.81 -7.29 -4.55
C THR A 75 -10.46 -6.38 -5.71
N ARG A 76 -9.99 -5.17 -5.42
CA ARG A 76 -9.68 -4.13 -6.42
C ARG A 76 -8.78 -3.04 -5.83
N PRO A 77 -8.08 -2.27 -6.67
CA PRO A 77 -7.22 -1.18 -6.18
C PRO A 77 -7.98 -0.11 -5.41
N ARG A 78 -9.08 0.40 -5.97
CA ARG A 78 -9.90 1.49 -5.41
C ARG A 78 -11.38 1.16 -5.45
N ALA A 79 -12.16 1.77 -4.56
CA ALA A 79 -13.61 1.58 -4.52
C ALA A 79 -14.33 2.50 -5.55
N VAL A 80 -13.91 2.44 -6.81
CA VAL A 80 -14.49 3.17 -7.93
C VAL A 80 -14.80 2.22 -9.08
N GLU A 81 -15.76 2.58 -9.91
CA GLU A 81 -16.16 1.80 -11.08
C GLU A 81 -14.96 1.62 -12.03
N GLY A 82 -14.85 0.45 -12.66
CA GLY A 82 -13.74 0.12 -13.56
C GLY A 82 -12.39 -0.13 -12.89
N SER A 83 -12.28 0.00 -11.57
CA SER A 83 -11.07 -0.32 -10.83
C SER A 83 -10.90 -1.84 -10.72
N TYR A 84 -10.12 -2.43 -11.61
CA TYR A 84 -9.90 -3.87 -11.70
C TYR A 84 -8.44 -4.20 -11.98
N MET A 85 -7.92 -5.22 -11.28
CA MET A 85 -6.63 -5.84 -11.57
C MET A 85 -6.74 -7.36 -11.34
N PRO A 86 -6.33 -8.20 -12.30
CA PRO A 86 -6.45 -9.66 -12.20
C PRO A 86 -5.77 -10.29 -10.99
N CYS A 87 -4.68 -9.73 -10.49
CA CYS A 87 -3.94 -10.27 -9.34
C CYS A 87 -4.80 -10.42 -8.07
N PHE A 88 -5.83 -9.58 -7.89
CA PHE A 88 -6.75 -9.69 -6.75
C PHE A 88 -7.58 -10.98 -6.74
N LEU A 89 -7.76 -11.61 -7.90
CA LEU A 89 -8.51 -12.86 -8.01
C LEU A 89 -7.88 -14.00 -7.19
N ALA A 90 -6.56 -14.01 -6.99
CA ALA A 90 -5.89 -15.02 -6.17
C ALA A 90 -6.40 -15.00 -4.72
N GLY A 91 -6.37 -13.83 -4.08
CA GLY A 91 -6.85 -13.65 -2.71
C GLY A 91 -8.35 -13.85 -2.60
N TRP A 92 -9.13 -13.28 -3.52
CA TRP A 92 -10.57 -13.40 -3.53
C TRP A 92 -11.04 -14.86 -3.65
N SER A 93 -10.45 -15.63 -4.54
CA SER A 93 -10.79 -17.05 -4.73
C SER A 93 -10.58 -17.86 -3.45
N GLN A 94 -9.43 -17.71 -2.80
CA GLN A 94 -9.13 -18.42 -1.55
C GLN A 94 -10.05 -17.97 -0.41
N ALA A 95 -10.21 -16.66 -0.23
CA ALA A 95 -11.07 -16.09 0.81
C ALA A 95 -12.53 -16.52 0.65
N SER A 96 -13.06 -16.53 -0.59
CA SER A 96 -14.41 -16.98 -0.90
C SER A 96 -14.65 -18.45 -0.57
N CYS A 97 -13.70 -19.33 -0.96
CA CYS A 97 -13.80 -20.76 -0.64
C CYS A 97 -13.76 -21.00 0.86
N LEU A 98 -12.81 -20.39 1.57
CA LEU A 98 -12.67 -20.51 3.02
C LEU A 98 -13.90 -19.98 3.76
N ALA A 99 -14.43 -18.82 3.37
CA ALA A 99 -15.63 -18.25 3.99
C ALA A 99 -16.83 -19.21 3.90
N LYS A 100 -17.02 -19.85 2.75
CA LYS A 100 -18.08 -20.83 2.54
C LYS A 100 -17.87 -22.11 3.35
N ILE A 101 -16.64 -22.66 3.38
CA ILE A 101 -16.32 -23.87 4.13
C ILE A 101 -16.50 -23.64 5.65
N LEU A 102 -16.03 -22.49 6.14
CA LEU A 102 -16.12 -22.12 7.56
C LEU A 102 -17.50 -21.59 7.95
N ASN A 103 -18.40 -21.38 6.99
CA ASN A 103 -19.72 -20.78 7.18
C ASN A 103 -19.68 -19.44 7.92
N VAL A 104 -18.77 -18.56 7.49
CA VAL A 104 -18.56 -17.19 8.03
C VAL A 104 -18.77 -16.13 6.95
N PRO A 105 -19.12 -14.89 7.33
CA PRO A 105 -19.28 -13.80 6.37
C PRO A 105 -17.96 -13.46 5.68
N LEU A 106 -18.05 -13.15 4.37
CA LEU A 106 -16.97 -12.56 3.57
C LEU A 106 -17.23 -11.08 3.39
N TYR A 107 -16.22 -10.25 3.66
CA TYR A 107 -16.25 -8.81 3.43
C TYR A 107 -15.24 -8.42 2.36
N GLU A 108 -15.71 -7.74 1.32
CA GLU A 108 -14.90 -7.30 0.19
C GLU A 108 -14.59 -5.80 0.30
N PHE A 109 -13.33 -5.46 0.11
CA PHE A 109 -12.83 -4.09 0.20
C PHE A 109 -11.95 -3.76 -1.02
N SER A 110 -11.68 -2.48 -1.25
CA SER A 110 -10.57 -2.09 -2.09
C SER A 110 -9.26 -2.08 -1.28
N HIS A 111 -8.15 -2.26 -1.97
CA HIS A 111 -6.82 -2.16 -1.36
C HIS A 111 -6.58 -0.79 -0.68
N GLN A 112 -7.05 0.29 -1.30
CA GLN A 112 -6.98 1.63 -0.70
C GLN A 112 -7.75 1.74 0.62
N GLN A 113 -8.95 1.15 0.72
CA GLN A 113 -9.71 1.10 1.99
C GLN A 113 -8.95 0.33 3.07
N GLY A 114 -8.30 -0.78 2.69
CA GLY A 114 -7.43 -1.53 3.58
C GLY A 114 -6.26 -0.70 4.12
N HIS A 115 -5.60 0.07 3.26
CA HIS A 115 -4.52 0.99 3.68
C HIS A 115 -5.00 2.08 4.64
N ILE A 116 -6.16 2.68 4.38
CA ILE A 116 -6.74 3.69 5.27
C ILE A 116 -7.01 3.07 6.65
N ALA A 117 -7.71 1.94 6.70
CA ALA A 117 -8.02 1.26 7.96
C ALA A 117 -6.75 0.84 8.73
N ALA A 118 -5.75 0.27 8.05
CA ALA A 118 -4.48 -0.13 8.66
C ALA A 118 -3.70 1.06 9.22
N SER A 119 -3.68 2.19 8.50
CA SER A 119 -3.03 3.42 8.96
C SER A 119 -3.71 3.99 10.20
N LEU A 120 -5.04 4.04 10.21
CA LEU A 120 -5.82 4.51 11.35
C LEU A 120 -5.66 3.59 12.58
N TRP A 121 -5.65 2.27 12.36
CA TRP A 121 -5.39 1.31 13.42
C TRP A 121 -3.98 1.48 14.01
N SER A 122 -2.97 1.57 13.18
CA SER A 122 -1.59 1.77 13.60
C SER A 122 -1.37 3.07 14.37
N ALA A 123 -2.13 4.12 14.03
CA ALA A 123 -2.13 5.40 14.74
C ALA A 123 -2.99 5.42 16.00
N GLY A 124 -3.72 4.33 16.32
CA GLY A 124 -4.69 4.30 17.42
C GLY A 124 -5.90 5.21 17.21
N ARG A 125 -6.29 5.45 15.95
CA ARG A 125 -7.31 6.43 15.55
C ARG A 125 -8.45 5.78 14.73
N LEU A 126 -8.83 4.53 15.06
CA LEU A 126 -9.91 3.82 14.36
C LEU A 126 -11.26 4.56 14.40
N GLU A 127 -11.49 5.41 15.39
CA GLU A 127 -12.69 6.25 15.45
C GLU A 127 -12.87 7.14 14.22
N LEU A 128 -11.78 7.48 13.52
CA LEU A 128 -11.83 8.26 12.27
C LEU A 128 -12.49 7.50 11.12
N MET A 129 -12.63 6.17 11.20
CA MET A 129 -13.45 5.42 10.22
C MET A 129 -14.92 5.84 10.23
N GLN A 130 -15.39 6.48 11.31
CA GLN A 130 -16.77 6.94 11.49
C GLN A 130 -16.93 8.45 11.30
N THR A 131 -15.87 9.16 10.90
CA THR A 131 -15.89 10.62 10.72
C THR A 131 -15.24 11.01 9.40
N THR A 132 -15.74 12.10 8.80
CA THR A 132 -15.11 12.67 7.61
C THR A 132 -13.76 13.29 7.98
N HIS A 133 -12.72 12.93 7.26
CA HIS A 133 -11.35 13.42 7.48
C HIS A 133 -10.55 13.48 6.18
N LEU A 134 -9.39 14.14 6.25
CA LEU A 134 -8.42 14.14 5.17
C LEU A 134 -7.34 13.08 5.41
N ALA A 135 -6.92 12.41 4.34
CA ALA A 135 -5.82 11.46 4.37
C ALA A 135 -4.84 11.69 3.21
N TRP A 136 -3.56 11.55 3.48
CA TRP A 136 -2.55 11.46 2.43
C TRP A 136 -2.33 10.00 2.04
N HIS A 137 -2.47 9.71 0.75
CA HIS A 137 -2.09 8.42 0.18
C HIS A 137 -0.75 8.57 -0.53
N LEU A 138 0.32 8.16 0.14
CA LEU A 138 1.70 8.26 -0.32
C LEU A 138 2.25 6.87 -0.62
N SER A 139 2.66 6.63 -1.85
CA SER A 139 3.24 5.36 -2.29
C SER A 139 4.30 5.57 -3.37
N GLY A 140 4.90 4.49 -3.86
CA GLY A 140 5.81 4.51 -5.00
C GLY A 140 5.18 5.04 -6.29
N GLY A 141 3.87 4.84 -6.48
CA GLY A 141 3.15 5.26 -7.69
C GLY A 141 2.13 6.39 -7.46
N THR A 142 1.83 6.71 -6.20
CA THR A 142 0.70 7.59 -5.85
C THR A 142 1.11 8.65 -4.84
N THR A 143 0.63 9.87 -5.02
CA THR A 143 0.72 10.95 -4.05
C THR A 143 -0.55 11.77 -4.16
N GLU A 144 -1.53 11.48 -3.32
CA GLU A 144 -2.87 12.02 -3.39
C GLU A 144 -3.36 12.49 -2.02
N LEU A 145 -4.05 13.65 -2.01
CA LEU A 145 -4.87 14.09 -0.89
C LEU A 145 -6.27 13.54 -1.09
N LEU A 146 -6.76 12.80 -0.11
CA LEU A 146 -8.06 12.15 -0.13
C LEU A 146 -9.00 12.79 0.89
N LEU A 147 -10.26 12.98 0.49
CA LEU A 147 -11.38 13.15 1.40
C LEU A 147 -11.92 11.75 1.72
N VAL A 148 -11.87 11.37 2.98
CA VAL A 148 -12.36 10.08 3.46
C VAL A 148 -13.66 10.32 4.21
N THR A 149 -14.73 9.64 3.78
CA THR A 149 -16.05 9.72 4.39
C THR A 149 -16.53 8.34 4.81
N PRO A 150 -17.24 8.20 5.93
CA PRO A 150 -17.86 6.93 6.32
C PRO A 150 -18.81 6.41 5.24
N ASP A 151 -18.77 5.10 4.98
CA ASP A 151 -19.65 4.43 4.03
C ASP A 151 -20.05 3.05 4.58
N GLY A 152 -21.13 3.01 5.37
CA GLY A 152 -21.59 1.81 6.06
C GLY A 152 -20.54 1.24 7.01
N LYS A 153 -20.01 0.05 6.72
CA LYS A 153 -18.97 -0.62 7.51
C LYS A 153 -17.53 -0.30 7.05
N THR A 154 -17.38 0.59 6.07
CA THR A 154 -16.12 0.96 5.46
C THR A 154 -16.06 2.47 5.24
N VAL A 155 -15.17 2.93 4.39
CA VAL A 155 -15.02 4.33 4.00
C VAL A 155 -15.04 4.48 2.49
N ARG A 156 -15.52 5.64 2.03
CA ARG A 156 -15.32 6.13 0.66
C ARG A 156 -14.15 7.09 0.67
N ALA A 157 -13.25 6.97 -0.30
CA ALA A 157 -12.12 7.88 -0.49
C ALA A 157 -12.25 8.58 -1.84
N GLU A 158 -12.32 9.91 -1.82
CA GLU A 158 -12.39 10.75 -3.00
C GLU A 158 -11.08 11.56 -3.12
N LYS A 159 -10.50 11.59 -4.31
CA LYS A 159 -9.30 12.40 -4.55
C LYS A 159 -9.68 13.87 -4.65
N LEU A 160 -9.13 14.69 -3.75
CA LEU A 160 -9.25 16.15 -3.79
C LEU A 160 -8.10 16.83 -4.54
N GLY A 161 -6.91 16.22 -4.50
CA GLY A 161 -5.72 16.78 -5.11
C GLY A 161 -4.53 15.84 -5.02
N GLY A 162 -3.34 16.35 -5.23
CA GLY A 162 -2.10 15.57 -5.18
C GLY A 162 -1.08 16.02 -6.20
N THR A 163 -0.12 15.15 -6.53
CA THR A 163 0.86 15.49 -7.55
C THR A 163 0.25 15.42 -8.96
N SER A 164 0.61 16.41 -9.78
CA SER A 164 0.23 16.47 -11.19
C SER A 164 1.23 15.74 -12.12
N ASP A 165 2.35 15.27 -11.58
CA ASP A 165 3.41 14.64 -12.36
C ASP A 165 3.96 13.36 -11.70
N ILE A 166 5.07 13.43 -11.01
CA ILE A 166 5.70 12.27 -10.36
C ILE A 166 5.23 12.10 -8.91
N SER A 167 5.13 10.86 -8.44
CA SER A 167 4.84 10.60 -7.04
C SER A 167 6.03 10.88 -6.12
N ALA A 168 5.75 11.09 -4.84
CA ALA A 168 6.79 11.26 -3.82
C ALA A 168 7.76 10.06 -3.78
N GLY A 169 7.23 8.83 -3.88
CA GLY A 169 8.06 7.64 -3.93
C GLY A 169 8.97 7.60 -5.16
N GLN A 170 8.45 7.97 -6.34
CA GLN A 170 9.29 8.08 -7.54
C GLN A 170 10.38 9.14 -7.40
N LEU A 171 10.08 10.29 -6.78
CA LEU A 171 11.08 11.32 -6.52
C LEU A 171 12.19 10.77 -5.61
N ILE A 172 11.83 10.10 -4.52
CA ILE A 172 12.77 9.49 -3.58
C ILE A 172 13.63 8.43 -4.26
N ASP A 173 13.03 7.52 -5.01
CA ASP A 173 13.76 6.45 -5.70
C ASP A 173 14.69 6.97 -6.78
N ARG A 174 14.26 7.99 -7.56
CA ARG A 174 15.10 8.62 -8.57
C ARG A 174 16.27 9.39 -7.94
N THR A 175 16.03 10.11 -6.85
CA THR A 175 17.09 10.78 -6.08
C THR A 175 18.06 9.76 -5.49
N GLY A 176 17.55 8.67 -4.90
CA GLY A 176 18.37 7.58 -4.39
C GLY A 176 19.25 6.93 -5.46
N LYS A 177 18.73 6.76 -6.68
CA LYS A 177 19.51 6.27 -7.82
C LYS A 177 20.67 7.21 -8.17
N LEU A 178 20.46 8.53 -8.14
CA LEU A 178 21.52 9.52 -8.37
C LEU A 178 22.62 9.45 -7.29
N LEU A 179 22.23 9.12 -6.07
CA LEU A 179 23.15 8.91 -4.93
C LEU A 179 23.81 7.52 -4.93
N GLY A 180 23.53 6.65 -5.93
CA GLY A 180 24.06 5.30 -6.00
C GLY A 180 23.45 4.33 -4.97
N LEU A 181 22.27 4.65 -4.41
CA LEU A 181 21.60 3.84 -3.39
C LEU A 181 20.80 2.68 -4.03
N PRO A 182 20.61 1.55 -3.30
CA PRO A 182 19.83 0.43 -3.81
C PRO A 182 18.34 0.78 -3.91
N PHE A 183 17.65 0.15 -4.85
CA PHE A 183 16.19 0.25 -5.01
C PHE A 183 15.48 -0.82 -4.14
N PRO A 184 14.38 -0.49 -3.45
CA PRO A 184 13.78 0.85 -3.27
C PRO A 184 14.60 1.71 -2.32
N ALA A 185 14.79 2.99 -2.66
CA ALA A 185 15.75 3.86 -1.99
C ALA A 185 15.22 4.51 -0.68
N GLY A 186 13.93 4.41 -0.40
CA GLY A 186 13.27 5.16 0.68
C GLY A 186 13.96 5.04 2.04
N LYS A 187 14.30 3.83 2.48
CA LYS A 187 14.98 3.62 3.78
C LYS A 187 16.38 4.24 3.83
N ALA A 188 17.13 4.13 2.74
CA ALA A 188 18.48 4.66 2.66
C ALA A 188 18.48 6.19 2.61
N VAL A 189 17.56 6.79 1.84
CA VAL A 189 17.39 8.24 1.80
C VAL A 189 16.93 8.78 3.16
N ASP A 190 16.01 8.12 3.84
CA ASP A 190 15.55 8.50 5.18
C ASP A 190 16.72 8.47 6.19
N ALA A 191 17.56 7.42 6.17
CA ALA A 191 18.74 7.33 7.03
C ALA A 191 19.70 8.50 6.79
N LEU A 192 20.05 8.78 5.53
CA LEU A 192 20.92 9.91 5.18
C LEU A 192 20.32 11.25 5.58
N SER A 193 19.00 11.42 5.44
CA SER A 193 18.31 12.66 5.81
C SER A 193 18.38 12.94 7.32
N ARG A 194 18.40 11.91 8.16
CA ARG A 194 18.53 12.04 9.61
C ARG A 194 19.92 12.42 10.07
N GLU A 195 20.94 12.08 9.27
CA GLU A 195 22.34 12.46 9.52
C GLU A 195 22.67 13.87 9.01
N SER A 196 21.78 14.48 8.23
CA SER A 196 22.00 15.78 7.61
C SER A 196 21.56 16.93 8.52
N ASP A 197 22.44 17.88 8.73
CA ASP A 197 22.14 19.16 9.40
C ASP A 197 21.53 20.23 8.47
N CYS A 198 21.29 19.89 7.20
CA CYS A 198 20.74 20.79 6.19
C CYS A 198 19.30 21.19 6.54
N LYS A 199 19.06 22.49 6.63
CA LYS A 199 17.73 23.07 6.92
C LYS A 199 17.08 23.70 5.70
N GLU A 200 17.69 23.55 4.53
CA GLU A 200 17.13 24.08 3.29
C GLU A 200 15.80 23.39 2.97
N ARG A 201 14.86 24.19 2.50
CA ARG A 201 13.54 23.72 2.06
C ARG A 201 13.28 24.20 0.66
N TYR A 202 12.98 23.26 -0.21
CA TYR A 202 12.58 23.57 -1.57
C TYR A 202 11.10 23.94 -1.63
N ARG A 203 10.79 24.96 -2.42
CA ARG A 203 9.39 25.36 -2.63
C ARG A 203 8.75 24.45 -3.66
N VAL A 204 7.60 23.89 -3.31
CA VAL A 204 6.73 23.15 -4.23
C VAL A 204 5.77 24.13 -4.88
N LYS A 205 5.66 24.09 -6.22
CA LYS A 205 4.67 24.88 -6.94
C LYS A 205 3.27 24.31 -6.69
N LEU A 206 2.39 25.11 -6.14
CA LEU A 206 1.00 24.75 -5.85
C LEU A 206 0.07 25.39 -6.88
N ASN A 207 -0.96 24.64 -7.26
CA ASN A 207 -2.11 25.10 -8.04
C ASN A 207 -3.39 24.54 -7.40
N GLY A 208 -4.00 25.30 -6.50
CA GLY A 208 -5.08 24.79 -5.65
C GLY A 208 -4.58 23.66 -4.73
N LEU A 209 -5.16 22.47 -4.85
CA LEU A 209 -4.76 21.26 -4.12
C LEU A 209 -3.82 20.36 -4.93
N GLU A 210 -3.40 20.80 -6.10
CA GLU A 210 -2.43 20.10 -6.93
C GLU A 210 -1.04 20.72 -6.80
N PHE A 211 -0.01 19.89 -6.96
CA PHE A 211 1.38 20.31 -6.91
C PHE A 211 2.26 19.42 -7.81
N SER A 212 3.48 19.94 -8.11
CA SER A 212 4.45 19.29 -8.99
C SER A 212 5.75 19.01 -8.24
N PHE A 213 6.28 17.81 -8.40
CA PHE A 213 7.59 17.42 -7.87
C PHE A 213 8.71 17.45 -8.94
N SER A 214 8.39 17.62 -10.21
CA SER A 214 9.41 17.65 -11.28
C SER A 214 10.47 18.72 -11.07
N GLY A 215 10.06 19.89 -10.52
CA GLY A 215 11.02 20.94 -10.17
C GLY A 215 12.04 20.51 -9.11
N ILE A 216 11.59 19.79 -8.08
CA ILE A 216 12.48 19.24 -7.04
C ILE A 216 13.37 18.14 -7.62
N GLN A 217 12.85 17.30 -8.51
CA GLN A 217 13.66 16.30 -9.21
C GLN A 217 14.79 16.95 -10.00
N ASN A 218 14.51 18.03 -10.73
CA ASN A 218 15.53 18.76 -11.48
C ASN A 218 16.59 19.38 -10.56
N LEU A 219 16.19 19.93 -9.42
CA LEU A 219 17.13 20.40 -8.41
C LEU A 219 18.02 19.28 -7.87
N SER A 220 17.45 18.10 -7.58
CA SER A 220 18.24 16.93 -7.17
C SER A 220 19.25 16.52 -8.22
N LEU A 221 18.88 16.56 -9.51
CA LEU A 221 19.80 16.29 -10.63
C LEU A 221 20.96 17.30 -10.63
N ILE A 222 20.67 18.60 -10.56
CA ILE A 222 21.69 19.65 -10.59
C ILE A 222 22.66 19.52 -9.41
N HIS A 223 22.15 19.38 -8.20
CA HIS A 223 22.99 19.36 -6.99
C HIS A 223 23.80 18.07 -6.81
N ILE A 224 23.31 16.93 -7.32
CA ILE A 224 23.99 15.64 -7.16
C ILE A 224 24.91 15.34 -8.35
N SER A 225 24.44 15.59 -9.59
CA SER A 225 25.19 15.22 -10.80
C SER A 225 26.14 16.33 -11.28
N GLU A 226 25.88 17.58 -10.94
CA GLU A 226 26.69 18.74 -11.27
C GLU A 226 27.00 19.53 -9.98
N PRO A 227 27.86 19.01 -9.09
CA PRO A 227 28.25 19.77 -7.91
C PRO A 227 28.90 21.07 -8.38
N THR A 228 28.32 22.19 -8.03
CA THR A 228 28.78 23.53 -8.34
C THR A 228 30.28 23.67 -8.04
N ARG A 229 31.00 24.08 -9.04
CA ARG A 229 32.41 24.48 -8.93
C ARG A 229 32.58 25.68 -8.01
#